data_4a676be416a261d9ddb3f902bf23e813
#
_entry.id   4a676be416a261d9ddb3f902bf23e813
#
_cell.length_a   1.000
_cell.length_b   1.000
_cell.length_c   1.000
_cell.angle_alpha   90.00
_cell.angle_beta   90.00
_cell.angle_gamma   90.00
#
_symmetry.space_group_name_H-M   'P 1'
#
loop_
_entity.id
_entity.type
_entity.pdbx_description
1 polymer ?
#
loop_
_entity_poly.entity_id
_entity_poly.type
_entity_poly.pdbx_seq_one_letter_code
_entity_poly.pdbx_strand_id
1 'polypeptide(L)'
;MSNADTNQSSRKKRHRRIRASVEGTAERPRLSVYRSNKYMYAQIIDDSQGETLVASNSRDLDVEGGMLDHAEAVGKDIAQEALEQDIQKVVFDRGGYEYTGRIEALAESARKTGLNL
;
A
#
# COMPACT_ATOMS: atom_id res chain seq x y z
N MET A 1 6.10 -30.10 1.75
CA MET A 1 5.82 -28.69 1.37
C MET A 1 6.91 -28.21 0.44
N SER A 2 6.55 -27.40 -0.52
CA SER A 2 7.48 -26.88 -1.51
C SER A 2 8.32 -25.72 -0.94
N ASN A 3 9.44 -25.41 -1.60
CA ASN A 3 10.27 -24.26 -1.24
C ASN A 3 9.50 -22.94 -1.36
N ALA A 4 8.56 -22.87 -2.30
CA ALA A 4 7.71 -21.69 -2.47
C ALA A 4 6.87 -21.46 -1.22
N ASP A 5 6.30 -22.51 -0.64
CA ASP A 5 5.52 -22.41 0.60
C ASP A 5 6.38 -21.91 1.76
N THR A 6 7.62 -22.39 1.87
CA THR A 6 8.56 -21.95 2.90
C THR A 6 8.87 -20.46 2.79
N ASN A 7 9.13 -19.97 1.57
CA ASN A 7 9.40 -18.56 1.33
C ASN A 7 8.20 -17.69 1.65
N GLN A 8 7.00 -18.13 1.28
CA GLN A 8 5.76 -17.42 1.61
C GLN A 8 5.53 -17.38 3.11
N SER A 9 5.81 -18.46 3.82
CA SER A 9 5.67 -18.50 5.28
C SER A 9 6.59 -17.50 5.98
N SER A 10 7.84 -17.39 5.53
CA SER A 10 8.80 -16.42 6.08
C SER A 10 8.35 -14.99 5.85
N ARG A 11 7.85 -14.68 4.66
CA ARG A 11 7.32 -13.36 4.34
C ARG A 11 6.07 -13.04 5.16
N LYS A 12 5.17 -14.01 5.33
CA LYS A 12 3.95 -13.85 6.14
C LYS A 12 4.28 -13.60 7.60
N LYS A 13 5.29 -14.27 8.15
CA LYS A 13 5.73 -14.05 9.54
C LYS A 13 6.30 -12.66 9.72
N ARG A 14 7.10 -12.18 8.77
CA ARG A 14 7.65 -10.83 8.78
C ARG A 14 6.55 -9.78 8.71
N HIS A 15 5.59 -9.96 7.80
CA HIS A 15 4.46 -9.05 7.66
C HIS A 15 3.62 -9.02 8.92
N ARG A 16 3.39 -10.16 9.55
CA ARG A 16 2.62 -10.25 10.79
C ARG A 16 3.26 -9.46 11.93
N ARG A 17 4.59 -9.53 12.06
CA ARG A 17 5.32 -8.74 13.06
C ARG A 17 5.24 -7.25 12.82
N ILE A 18 5.29 -6.82 11.55
CA ILE A 18 5.10 -5.42 11.18
C ILE A 18 3.69 -4.99 11.54
N ARG A 19 2.69 -5.77 11.19
CA ARG A 19 1.29 -5.44 11.45
C ARG A 19 0.94 -5.41 12.94
N ALA A 20 1.68 -6.12 13.77
CA ALA A 20 1.47 -6.06 15.23
C ALA A 20 1.73 -4.65 15.78
N SER A 21 2.61 -3.87 15.11
CA SER A 21 2.89 -2.49 15.48
C SER A 21 2.25 -1.47 14.53
N VAL A 22 1.57 -1.93 13.46
CA VAL A 22 0.92 -1.07 12.47
C VAL A 22 -0.56 -1.48 12.38
N GLU A 23 -1.40 -0.72 13.07
CA GLU A 23 -2.83 -0.95 13.05
C GLU A 23 -3.54 0.31 12.59
N GLY A 24 -4.45 0.16 11.60
CA GLY A 24 -5.24 1.25 11.09
C GLY A 24 -6.49 1.48 11.91
N THR A 25 -6.82 2.74 12.15
CA THR A 25 -8.04 3.15 12.84
C THR A 25 -8.85 4.06 11.91
N ALA A 26 -10.06 4.44 12.34
CA ALA A 26 -10.87 5.39 11.57
C ALA A 26 -10.17 6.74 11.43
N GLU A 27 -9.43 7.17 12.45
CA GLU A 27 -8.72 8.44 12.45
C GLU A 27 -7.41 8.39 11.67
N ARG A 28 -6.77 7.23 11.64
CA ARG A 28 -5.51 7.01 10.94
C ARG A 28 -5.51 5.60 10.34
N PRO A 29 -6.18 5.42 9.19
CA PRO A 29 -6.27 4.10 8.55
C PRO A 29 -4.91 3.61 8.07
N ARG A 30 -4.83 2.32 7.76
CA ARG A 30 -3.61 1.67 7.30
C ARG A 30 -3.55 1.67 5.77
N LEU A 31 -2.48 2.26 5.23
CA LEU A 31 -2.18 2.17 3.79
C LEU A 31 -1.37 0.89 3.55
N SER A 32 -1.99 -0.10 2.97
CA SER A 32 -1.39 -1.39 2.65
C SER A 32 -1.04 -1.45 1.17
N VAL A 33 0.15 -1.94 0.85
CA VAL A 33 0.62 -2.05 -0.53
C VAL A 33 0.92 -3.51 -0.88
N TYR A 34 0.70 -3.84 -2.14
CA TYR A 34 1.03 -5.14 -2.70
C TYR A 34 1.56 -4.95 -4.11
N ARG A 35 2.55 -5.74 -4.48
CA ARG A 35 3.09 -5.73 -5.84
C ARG A 35 3.00 -7.11 -6.47
N SER A 36 2.65 -7.13 -7.76
CA SER A 36 2.77 -8.32 -8.60
C SER A 36 3.84 -8.09 -9.65
N ASN A 37 4.03 -9.04 -10.56
CA ASN A 37 5.02 -8.90 -11.63
C ASN A 37 4.74 -7.69 -12.54
N LYS A 38 3.47 -7.36 -12.74
CA LYS A 38 3.06 -6.34 -13.72
C LYS A 38 2.40 -5.11 -13.12
N TYR A 39 1.88 -5.20 -11.90
CA TYR A 39 1.02 -4.16 -11.34
C TYR A 39 1.33 -3.85 -9.90
N MET A 40 0.94 -2.65 -9.48
CA MET A 40 0.98 -2.21 -8.09
C MET A 40 -0.45 -2.06 -7.58
N TYR A 41 -0.64 -2.37 -6.30
CA TYR A 41 -1.94 -2.31 -5.62
C TYR A 41 -1.77 -1.58 -4.29
N ALA A 42 -2.77 -0.79 -3.94
CA ALA A 42 -2.80 -0.11 -2.65
C ALA A 42 -4.23 -0.08 -2.11
N GLN A 43 -4.36 -0.18 -0.80
CA GLN A 43 -5.65 -0.09 -0.11
C GLN A 43 -5.46 0.71 1.17
N ILE A 44 -6.47 1.49 1.51
CA ILE A 44 -6.54 2.18 2.81
C ILE A 44 -7.63 1.49 3.60
N ILE A 45 -7.26 0.95 4.75
CA ILE A 45 -8.09 0.03 5.54
C ILE A 45 -8.27 0.56 6.96
N ASP A 46 -9.52 0.59 7.42
CA ASP A 46 -9.85 0.79 8.82
C ASP A 46 -9.94 -0.59 9.48
N ASP A 47 -8.90 -0.96 10.22
CA ASP A 47 -8.82 -2.27 10.86
C ASP A 47 -9.83 -2.43 12.01
N SER A 48 -10.28 -1.31 12.61
CA SER A 48 -11.28 -1.36 13.68
C SER A 48 -12.65 -1.80 13.17
N GLN A 49 -12.96 -1.54 11.90
CA GLN A 49 -14.20 -1.95 11.26
C GLN A 49 -13.99 -3.08 10.26
N GLY A 50 -12.74 -3.46 9.97
CA GLY A 50 -12.44 -4.43 8.93
C GLY A 50 -12.89 -3.96 7.55
N GLU A 51 -12.80 -2.66 7.28
CA GLU A 51 -13.35 -2.05 6.08
C GLU A 51 -12.27 -1.42 5.22
N THR A 52 -12.30 -1.69 3.92
CA THR A 52 -11.45 -1.01 2.93
C THR A 52 -12.14 0.29 2.51
N LEU A 53 -11.49 1.41 2.84
CA LEU A 53 -12.05 2.73 2.59
C LEU A 53 -11.74 3.24 1.17
N VAL A 54 -10.53 2.94 0.69
CA VAL A 54 -10.07 3.35 -0.64
C VAL A 54 -9.21 2.21 -1.21
N ALA A 55 -9.32 1.99 -2.50
CA ALA A 55 -8.48 1.02 -3.20
C ALA A 55 -8.04 1.59 -4.55
N SER A 56 -6.81 1.27 -4.95
CA SER A 56 -6.25 1.70 -6.23
C SER A 56 -5.29 0.65 -6.75
N ASN A 57 -5.21 0.52 -8.06
CA ASN A 57 -4.22 -0.36 -8.68
C ASN A 57 -3.85 0.16 -10.07
N SER A 58 -2.64 -0.15 -10.51
CA SER A 58 -2.12 0.35 -11.77
C SER A 58 -2.74 -0.32 -12.99
N ARG A 59 -3.34 -1.50 -12.83
CA ARG A 59 -4.05 -2.16 -13.91
C ARG A 59 -5.28 -1.37 -14.34
N ASP A 60 -6.08 -0.93 -13.38
CA ASP A 60 -7.29 -0.16 -13.65
C ASP A 60 -6.98 1.27 -14.10
N LEU A 61 -5.84 1.81 -13.68
CA LEU A 61 -5.40 3.14 -14.11
C LEU A 61 -4.82 3.14 -15.53
N ASP A 62 -4.59 1.98 -16.11
CA ASP A 62 -4.03 1.82 -17.46
C ASP A 62 -2.75 2.63 -17.63
N VAL A 63 -1.79 2.40 -16.72
CA VAL A 63 -0.52 3.13 -16.70
C VAL A 63 0.41 2.65 -17.79
N GLU A 64 0.92 3.57 -18.59
CA GLU A 64 1.99 3.30 -19.53
C GLU A 64 3.34 3.52 -18.84
N GLY A 65 4.35 2.75 -19.26
CA GLY A 65 5.69 2.89 -18.72
C GLY A 65 6.11 1.72 -17.86
N GLY A 66 7.15 1.93 -17.05
CA GLY A 66 7.75 0.90 -16.23
C GLY A 66 7.10 0.78 -14.86
N MET A 67 7.69 -0.07 -14.02
CA MET A 67 7.10 -0.38 -12.71
C MET A 67 7.14 0.80 -11.75
N LEU A 68 8.13 1.70 -11.88
CA LEU A 68 8.15 2.91 -11.06
C LEU A 68 7.02 3.85 -11.45
N ASP A 69 6.69 3.94 -12.74
CA ASP A 69 5.55 4.74 -13.21
C ASP A 69 4.24 4.20 -12.66
N HIS A 70 4.09 2.87 -12.61
CA HIS A 70 2.93 2.22 -12.00
C HIS A 70 2.81 2.57 -10.52
N ALA A 71 3.91 2.51 -9.78
CA ALA A 71 3.95 2.82 -8.36
C ALA A 71 3.58 4.30 -8.10
N GLU A 72 4.15 5.21 -8.87
CA GLU A 72 3.86 6.63 -8.75
C GLU A 72 2.39 6.94 -9.04
N ALA A 73 1.84 6.34 -10.08
CA ALA A 73 0.44 6.54 -10.45
C ALA A 73 -0.51 6.05 -9.36
N VAL A 74 -0.24 4.89 -8.78
CA VAL A 74 -1.06 4.34 -7.69
C VAL A 74 -0.95 5.21 -6.45
N GLY A 75 0.25 5.65 -6.09
CA GLY A 75 0.45 6.54 -4.94
C GLY A 75 -0.32 7.84 -5.08
N LYS A 76 -0.28 8.44 -6.25
CA LYS A 76 -1.02 9.67 -6.54
C LYS A 76 -2.53 9.42 -6.47
N ASP A 77 -3.02 8.36 -7.11
CA ASP A 77 -4.44 8.05 -7.16
C ASP A 77 -5.01 7.74 -5.78
N ILE A 78 -4.35 6.88 -5.01
CA ILE A 78 -4.82 6.51 -3.67
C ILE A 78 -4.85 7.71 -2.75
N ALA A 79 -3.87 8.61 -2.85
CA ALA A 79 -3.83 9.82 -2.04
C ALA A 79 -4.93 10.80 -2.44
N GLN A 80 -5.18 11.00 -3.73
CA GLN A 80 -6.26 11.87 -4.20
C GLN A 80 -7.61 11.37 -3.72
N GLU A 81 -7.88 10.08 -3.84
CA GLU A 81 -9.15 9.51 -3.39
C GLU A 81 -9.30 9.58 -1.86
N ALA A 82 -8.21 9.38 -1.12
CA ALA A 82 -8.24 9.51 0.33
C ALA A 82 -8.58 10.94 0.75
N LEU A 83 -7.95 11.92 0.15
CA LEU A 83 -8.20 13.32 0.46
C LEU A 83 -9.64 13.75 0.12
N GLU A 84 -10.22 13.18 -0.92
CA GLU A 84 -11.63 13.41 -1.26
C GLU A 84 -12.57 12.88 -0.20
N GLN A 85 -12.16 11.90 0.59
CA GLN A 85 -12.92 11.34 1.70
C GLN A 85 -12.49 11.91 3.05
N ASP A 86 -11.75 13.02 3.05
CA ASP A 86 -11.22 13.66 4.26
C ASP A 86 -10.25 12.77 5.05
N ILE A 87 -9.63 11.80 4.40
CA ILE A 87 -8.56 10.99 5.00
C ILE A 87 -7.25 11.71 4.71
N GLN A 88 -6.65 12.29 5.74
CA GLN A 88 -5.42 13.08 5.61
C GLN A 88 -4.18 12.36 6.14
N LYS A 89 -4.37 11.41 7.05
CA LYS A 89 -3.30 10.69 7.73
C LYS A 89 -3.52 9.20 7.62
N VAL A 90 -2.45 8.48 7.32
CA VAL A 90 -2.47 7.01 7.31
C VAL A 90 -1.20 6.49 7.96
N VAL A 91 -1.24 5.25 8.44
CA VAL A 91 -0.03 4.51 8.81
C VAL A 91 0.37 3.66 7.61
N PHE A 92 1.65 3.63 7.29
CA PHE A 92 2.12 2.91 6.11
C PHE A 92 2.53 1.49 6.46
N ASP A 93 1.86 0.51 5.83
CA ASP A 93 2.18 -0.91 5.93
C ASP A 93 2.79 -1.37 4.61
N ARG A 94 4.10 -1.58 4.61
CA ARG A 94 4.83 -1.99 3.41
C ARG A 94 4.70 -3.49 3.10
N GLY A 95 3.93 -4.25 3.88
CA GLY A 95 3.60 -5.64 3.59
C GLY A 95 4.79 -6.61 3.64
N GLY A 96 5.81 -6.30 4.42
CA GLY A 96 7.02 -7.10 4.47
C GLY A 96 8.01 -6.81 3.34
N TYR A 97 7.69 -5.92 2.41
CA TYR A 97 8.62 -5.47 1.38
C TYR A 97 9.62 -4.48 1.96
N GLU A 98 10.80 -4.42 1.36
CA GLU A 98 11.77 -3.38 1.71
C GLU A 98 11.28 -2.02 1.21
N TYR A 99 11.63 -0.96 1.95
CA TYR A 99 11.27 0.40 1.56
C TYR A 99 12.24 0.93 0.51
N THR A 100 12.19 0.32 -0.67
CA THR A 100 13.03 0.68 -1.82
C THR A 100 12.22 0.53 -3.10
N GLY A 101 12.76 1.07 -4.19
CA GLY A 101 12.18 0.89 -5.52
C GLY A 101 10.71 1.26 -5.59
N ARG A 102 9.89 0.32 -6.01
CA ARG A 102 8.45 0.55 -6.23
C ARG A 102 7.69 0.94 -4.96
N ILE A 103 8.04 0.34 -3.84
CA ILE A 103 7.36 0.62 -2.57
C ILE A 103 7.65 2.06 -2.13
N GLU A 104 8.90 2.48 -2.21
CA GLU A 104 9.30 3.86 -1.91
C GLU A 104 8.65 4.86 -2.88
N ALA A 105 8.64 4.54 -4.18
CA ALA A 105 8.05 5.41 -5.20
C ALA A 105 6.57 5.66 -4.95
N LEU A 106 5.83 4.63 -4.56
CA LEU A 106 4.41 4.75 -4.22
C LEU A 106 4.21 5.65 -2.99
N ALA A 107 4.95 5.40 -1.93
CA ALA A 107 4.84 6.18 -0.69
C ALA A 107 5.20 7.64 -0.90
N GLU A 108 6.29 7.90 -1.61
CA GLU A 108 6.73 9.28 -1.89
C GLU A 108 5.72 10.01 -2.78
N SER A 109 5.13 9.33 -3.76
CA SER A 109 4.09 9.91 -4.62
C SER A 109 2.85 10.28 -3.81
N ALA A 110 2.45 9.43 -2.87
CA ALA A 110 1.32 9.71 -1.98
C ALA A 110 1.62 10.93 -1.09
N ARG A 111 2.84 11.04 -0.56
CA ARG A 111 3.25 12.20 0.24
C ARG A 111 3.22 13.49 -0.57
N LYS A 112 3.74 13.45 -1.79
CA LYS A 112 3.74 14.62 -2.69
C LYS A 112 2.33 15.10 -3.02
N THR A 113 1.37 14.18 -3.06
CA THR A 113 -0.02 14.50 -3.34
C THR A 113 -0.71 15.14 -2.13
N GLY A 114 -0.15 14.95 -0.93
CA GLY A 114 -0.65 15.59 0.28
C GLY A 114 -1.07 14.65 1.40
N LEU A 115 -0.90 13.35 1.22
CA LEU A 115 -1.23 12.39 2.26
C LEU A 115 -0.08 12.30 3.27
N ASN A 116 -0.43 12.33 4.55
CA ASN A 116 0.53 12.22 5.64
C ASN A 116 0.69 10.76 6.03
N LEU A 117 1.87 10.22 5.81
CA LEU A 117 2.17 8.85 6.17
C LEU A 117 3.59 8.68 6.71
#